data_da82c3b3096177da3ff65f70da5a4b76
#
_entry.id   da82c3b3096177da3ff65f70da5a4b76
#
_cell.length_a   1.000
_cell.length_b   1.000
_cell.length_c   1.000
_cell.angle_alpha   90.00
_cell.angle_beta   90.00
_cell.angle_gamma   90.00
#
_symmetry.space_group_name_H-M   'P 1'
#
loop_
_entity.id
_entity.type
_entity.pdbx_description
1 polymer ?
#
loop_
_entity_poly.entity_id
_entity_poly.type
_entity_poly.pdbx_seq_one_letter_code
_entity_poly.pdbx_strand_id
1 'polypeptide(L)'
;MSPVDFLQDSSQLSYESIQVPHDWMITDTLDLYKNSVGFYKKDFILQNTADSHVAIRFEGVYMNCAVWVNNKLAGEWKYGYSTFEFDISSLVHDGTNSILVIAVYQNPNTRWYSGAGIFRDVNLIQKQKMIQIPEKEIRYAGKCIKHRRKKSCRVK
;
A
#
# COMPACT_ATOMS: atom_id res chain seq x y z
N MET A 1 8.76 18.18 -3.94
CA MET A 1 9.17 17.17 -4.94
C MET A 1 8.10 16.10 -5.01
N SER A 2 7.64 15.76 -6.18
CA SER A 2 6.71 14.66 -6.40
C SER A 2 7.48 13.36 -6.64
N PRO A 3 7.04 12.19 -6.12
CA PRO A 3 7.67 10.91 -6.44
C PRO A 3 7.75 10.61 -7.94
N VAL A 4 6.80 11.13 -8.71
CA VAL A 4 6.73 10.93 -10.17
C VAL A 4 7.91 11.56 -10.91
N ASP A 5 8.49 12.63 -10.36
CA ASP A 5 9.63 13.33 -10.94
C ASP A 5 10.89 12.42 -11.00
N PHE A 6 10.94 11.38 -10.17
CA PHE A 6 12.07 10.45 -10.05
C PHE A 6 11.91 9.14 -10.82
N LEU A 7 10.83 8.99 -11.60
CA LEU A 7 10.58 7.70 -12.29
C LEU A 7 11.71 7.31 -13.25
N GLN A 8 12.31 8.26 -13.95
CA GLN A 8 13.40 8.01 -14.89
C GLN A 8 14.66 7.51 -14.20
N ASP A 9 14.92 7.97 -12.99
CA ASP A 9 16.11 7.60 -12.23
C ASP A 9 16.08 6.12 -11.84
N SER A 10 14.89 5.55 -11.64
CA SER A 10 14.71 4.16 -11.20
C SER A 10 15.33 3.11 -12.14
N SER A 11 15.46 3.42 -13.42
CA SER A 11 15.99 2.50 -14.42
C SER A 11 17.53 2.39 -14.42
N GLN A 12 18.20 3.36 -13.79
CA GLN A 12 19.68 3.45 -13.76
C GLN A 12 20.27 2.97 -12.43
N LEU A 13 19.43 2.59 -11.46
CA LEU A 13 19.87 2.21 -10.14
C LEU A 13 20.24 0.71 -10.06
N SER A 14 21.27 0.42 -9.28
CA SER A 14 21.51 -0.92 -8.77
C SER A 14 20.67 -1.14 -7.50
N TYR A 15 19.97 -2.26 -7.45
CA TYR A 15 19.10 -2.60 -6.31
C TYR A 15 19.79 -3.61 -5.41
N GLU A 16 19.70 -3.38 -4.10
CA GLU A 16 20.08 -4.34 -3.07
C GLU A 16 18.87 -5.15 -2.63
N SER A 17 19.08 -6.41 -2.24
CA SER A 17 18.02 -7.23 -1.67
C SER A 17 17.79 -6.83 -0.23
N ILE A 18 16.58 -6.38 0.07
CA ILE A 18 16.15 -5.97 1.42
C ILE A 18 14.87 -6.70 1.81
N GLN A 19 14.58 -6.70 3.11
CA GLN A 19 13.32 -7.19 3.65
C GLN A 19 12.49 -6.00 4.16
N VAL A 20 11.19 -5.96 3.85
CA VAL A 20 10.25 -5.03 4.48
C VAL A 20 9.65 -5.67 5.74
N PRO A 21 9.39 -4.89 6.80
CA PRO A 21 9.55 -3.43 6.93
C PRO A 21 11.00 -2.96 6.83
N HIS A 22 11.20 -1.79 6.20
CA HIS A 22 12.51 -1.22 5.95
C HIS A 22 12.51 0.29 6.05
N ASP A 23 13.53 0.81 6.72
CA ASP A 23 13.81 2.24 6.84
C ASP A 23 15.26 2.48 6.42
N TRP A 24 15.47 3.20 5.30
CA TRP A 24 16.83 3.37 4.76
C TRP A 24 17.66 4.40 5.50
N MET A 25 17.04 5.26 6.34
CA MET A 25 17.76 6.34 7.02
C MET A 25 18.42 5.88 8.32
N ILE A 26 17.93 4.81 8.95
CA ILE A 26 18.46 4.35 10.24
C ILE A 26 19.86 3.73 10.15
N THR A 27 20.36 3.46 8.95
CA THR A 27 21.71 2.93 8.73
C THR A 27 22.79 3.98 8.96
N ASP A 28 22.46 5.28 8.79
CA ASP A 28 23.34 6.40 9.10
C ASP A 28 22.68 7.37 10.06
N THR A 29 22.91 7.14 11.34
CA THR A 29 22.30 7.94 12.43
C THR A 29 22.84 9.36 12.50
N LEU A 30 23.91 9.71 11.79
CA LEU A 30 24.46 11.07 11.74
C LEU A 30 23.70 11.96 10.75
N ASP A 31 22.93 11.37 9.83
CA ASP A 31 22.26 12.09 8.74
C ASP A 31 20.75 11.77 8.62
N LEU A 32 20.09 11.57 9.77
CA LEU A 32 18.66 11.17 9.86
C LEU A 32 17.67 12.20 9.28
N TYR A 33 18.12 13.39 8.93
CA TYR A 33 17.27 14.49 8.47
C TYR A 33 17.55 14.93 7.04
N LYS A 34 18.33 14.18 6.30
CA LYS A 34 18.65 14.47 4.91
C LYS A 34 17.49 14.13 3.98
N ASN A 35 17.18 15.08 3.09
CA ASN A 35 16.25 14.79 2.00
C ASN A 35 16.78 13.64 1.14
N SER A 36 15.95 12.64 0.94
CA SER A 36 16.36 11.42 0.21
C SER A 36 15.18 10.77 -0.49
N VAL A 37 15.47 9.90 -1.45
CA VAL A 37 14.47 9.17 -2.21
C VAL A 37 14.80 7.68 -2.15
N GLY A 38 13.83 6.87 -1.75
CA GLY A 38 13.94 5.42 -1.73
C GLY A 38 13.18 4.79 -2.88
N PHE A 39 13.80 3.80 -3.50
CA PHE A 39 13.23 3.05 -4.60
C PHE A 39 13.11 1.58 -4.20
N TYR A 40 11.90 1.03 -4.27
CA TYR A 40 11.64 -0.37 -3.97
C TYR A 40 11.08 -1.06 -5.20
N LYS A 41 11.69 -2.15 -5.61
CA LYS A 41 11.23 -2.95 -6.74
C LYS A 41 11.04 -4.39 -6.33
N LYS A 42 9.93 -5.01 -6.79
CA LYS A 42 9.65 -6.43 -6.57
C LYS A 42 8.90 -7.00 -7.76
N ASP A 43 9.29 -8.21 -8.14
CA ASP A 43 8.50 -9.03 -9.06
C ASP A 43 7.64 -10.00 -8.26
N PHE A 44 6.42 -10.28 -8.75
CA PHE A 44 5.48 -11.21 -8.14
C PHE A 44 4.67 -11.91 -9.22
N ILE A 45 4.14 -13.08 -8.89
CA ILE A 45 3.39 -13.93 -9.83
C ILE A 45 1.93 -13.97 -9.41
N LEU A 46 1.04 -13.77 -10.40
CA LEU A 46 -0.41 -13.92 -10.23
C LEU A 46 -0.97 -14.96 -11.20
N GLN A 47 -2.11 -15.50 -10.84
CA GLN A 47 -2.91 -16.42 -11.66
C GLN A 47 -4.39 -16.07 -11.52
N ASN A 48 -5.20 -16.35 -12.55
CA ASN A 48 -6.65 -16.11 -12.58
C ASN A 48 -7.01 -14.64 -12.35
N THR A 49 -6.24 -13.71 -12.91
CA THR A 49 -6.44 -12.27 -12.72
C THR A 49 -7.71 -11.75 -13.38
N ALA A 50 -8.17 -12.36 -14.49
CA ALA A 50 -9.36 -11.95 -15.23
C ALA A 50 -10.63 -11.96 -14.37
N ASP A 51 -10.78 -12.95 -13.49
CA ASP A 51 -11.94 -13.14 -12.61
C ASP A 51 -11.68 -12.68 -11.17
N SER A 52 -10.57 -11.96 -10.94
CA SER A 52 -10.16 -11.50 -9.64
C SER A 52 -10.20 -9.98 -9.54
N HIS A 53 -10.50 -9.51 -8.33
CA HIS A 53 -10.13 -8.18 -7.87
C HIS A 53 -8.76 -8.28 -7.21
N VAL A 54 -7.82 -7.49 -7.69
CA VAL A 54 -6.45 -7.48 -7.17
C VAL A 54 -6.13 -6.10 -6.62
N ALA A 55 -5.72 -6.04 -5.38
CA ALA A 55 -5.32 -4.80 -4.73
C ALA A 55 -3.98 -4.97 -4.01
N ILE A 56 -3.25 -3.87 -3.89
CA ILE A 56 -2.06 -3.81 -3.06
C ILE A 56 -2.30 -2.84 -1.91
N ARG A 57 -2.09 -3.33 -0.68
CA ARG A 57 -2.26 -2.57 0.55
C ARG A 57 -0.91 -2.32 1.20
N PHE A 58 -0.66 -1.07 1.51
CA PHE A 58 0.47 -0.62 2.32
C PHE A 58 -0.03 -0.20 3.69
N GLU A 59 0.54 -0.74 4.75
CA GLU A 59 0.17 -0.36 6.12
C GLU A 59 0.90 0.89 6.59
N GLY A 60 1.97 1.28 5.92
CA GLY A 60 2.67 2.54 6.15
C GLY A 60 3.90 2.71 5.27
N VAL A 61 3.96 3.85 4.60
CA VAL A 61 5.14 4.31 3.83
C VAL A 61 5.43 5.76 4.21
N TYR A 62 6.57 6.02 4.77
CA TYR A 62 6.96 7.39 5.11
C TYR A 62 7.98 7.91 4.11
N MET A 63 7.62 8.98 3.43
CA MET A 63 6.32 9.53 3.11
C MET A 63 6.26 9.88 1.64
N ASN A 64 5.13 10.49 1.18
CA ASN A 64 4.97 10.99 -0.17
C ASN A 64 5.44 9.98 -1.23
N CYS A 65 4.68 8.91 -1.38
CA CYS A 65 5.04 7.81 -2.28
C CYS A 65 4.13 7.75 -3.51
N ALA A 66 4.66 7.17 -4.57
CA ALA A 66 3.90 6.76 -5.74
C ALA A 66 4.24 5.30 -6.07
N VAL A 67 3.27 4.60 -6.60
CA VAL A 67 3.32 3.16 -6.88
C VAL A 67 3.02 2.91 -8.35
N TRP A 68 3.89 2.17 -9.01
CA TRP A 68 3.69 1.70 -10.39
C TRP A 68 3.58 0.19 -10.40
N VAL A 69 2.71 -0.32 -11.24
CA VAL A 69 2.59 -1.75 -11.54
C VAL A 69 2.71 -1.93 -13.04
N ASN A 70 3.63 -2.77 -13.49
CA ASN A 70 3.92 -3.01 -14.90
C ASN A 70 4.12 -1.69 -15.68
N ASN A 71 4.90 -0.76 -15.11
CA ASN A 71 5.21 0.57 -15.64
C ASN A 71 4.01 1.53 -15.77
N LYS A 72 2.86 1.21 -15.17
CA LYS A 72 1.68 2.08 -15.12
C LYS A 72 1.47 2.58 -13.71
N LEU A 73 1.17 3.86 -13.53
CA LEU A 73 0.89 4.45 -12.23
C LEU A 73 -0.38 3.85 -11.65
N ALA A 74 -0.25 3.23 -10.48
CA ALA A 74 -1.38 2.73 -9.68
C ALA A 74 -1.97 3.82 -8.80
N GLY A 75 -1.13 4.69 -8.24
CA GLY A 75 -1.57 5.81 -7.42
C GLY A 75 -0.44 6.48 -6.65
N GLU A 76 -0.82 7.56 -5.96
CA GLU A 76 0.06 8.34 -5.08
C GLU A 76 -0.55 8.43 -3.69
N TRP A 77 0.31 8.46 -2.67
CA TRP A 77 -0.10 8.64 -1.29
C TRP A 77 0.87 9.54 -0.54
N LYS A 78 0.36 10.58 0.12
CA LYS A 78 1.21 11.63 0.71
C LYS A 78 1.45 11.45 2.21
N TYR A 79 0.47 10.87 2.93
CA TYR A 79 0.55 10.79 4.39
C TYR A 79 1.26 9.53 4.87
N GLY A 80 2.30 9.70 5.69
CA GLY A 80 3.22 8.62 6.07
C GLY A 80 2.64 7.56 7.01
N TYR A 81 1.62 7.87 7.82
CA TYR A 81 1.21 7.00 8.93
C TYR A 81 -0.12 6.28 8.74
N SER A 82 -0.79 6.45 7.63
CA SER A 82 -2.04 5.76 7.36
C SER A 82 -1.86 4.57 6.43
N THR A 83 -2.70 3.56 6.62
CA THR A 83 -2.89 2.48 5.65
C THR A 83 -3.58 3.02 4.41
N PHE A 84 -3.13 2.57 3.25
CA PHE A 84 -3.77 2.86 1.96
C PHE A 84 -3.73 1.65 1.04
N GLU A 85 -4.63 1.64 0.06
CA GLU A 85 -4.80 0.52 -0.86
C GLU A 85 -5.05 1.05 -2.27
N PHE A 86 -4.43 0.42 -3.25
CA PHE A 86 -4.68 0.69 -4.67
C PHE A 86 -5.27 -0.55 -5.34
N ASP A 87 -6.37 -0.37 -6.05
CA ASP A 87 -6.89 -1.38 -6.98
C ASP A 87 -5.96 -1.44 -8.20
N ILE A 88 -5.34 -2.60 -8.38
CA ILE A 88 -4.42 -2.84 -9.48
C ILE A 88 -4.96 -3.88 -10.48
N SER A 89 -6.23 -4.25 -10.39
CA SER A 89 -6.85 -5.29 -11.22
C SER A 89 -6.68 -5.05 -12.72
N SER A 90 -6.72 -3.79 -13.16
CA SER A 90 -6.53 -3.41 -14.56
C SER A 90 -5.07 -3.29 -15.00
N LEU A 91 -4.13 -3.40 -14.05
CA LEU A 91 -2.70 -3.18 -14.28
C LEU A 91 -1.92 -4.50 -14.28
N VAL A 92 -2.51 -5.58 -13.75
CA VAL A 92 -1.88 -6.89 -13.63
C VAL A 92 -2.37 -7.86 -14.69
N HIS A 93 -1.61 -8.92 -14.90
CA HIS A 93 -1.93 -10.04 -15.78
C HIS A 93 -1.47 -11.36 -15.17
N ASP A 94 -1.89 -12.47 -15.74
CA ASP A 94 -1.40 -13.80 -15.35
C ASP A 94 0.09 -13.91 -15.67
N GLY A 95 0.83 -14.52 -14.76
CA GLY A 95 2.28 -14.64 -14.84
C GLY A 95 3.00 -13.57 -14.01
N THR A 96 4.19 -13.19 -14.44
CA THR A 96 5.08 -12.28 -13.71
C THR A 96 4.65 -10.83 -13.89
N ASN A 97 4.46 -10.15 -12.78
CA ASN A 97 4.18 -8.72 -12.70
C ASN A 97 5.27 -8.03 -11.90
N SER A 98 5.50 -6.76 -12.14
CA SER A 98 6.48 -5.96 -11.41
C SER A 98 5.80 -4.78 -10.70
N ILE A 99 6.29 -4.47 -9.51
CA ILE A 99 5.92 -3.27 -8.77
C ILE A 99 7.14 -2.42 -8.51
N LEU A 100 6.99 -1.12 -8.66
CA LEU A 100 7.95 -0.09 -8.27
C LEU A 100 7.27 0.89 -7.32
N VAL A 101 7.88 1.12 -6.17
CA VAL A 101 7.47 2.14 -5.20
C VAL A 101 8.59 3.16 -5.09
N ILE A 102 8.27 4.43 -5.27
CA ILE A 102 9.17 5.55 -5.03
C ILE A 102 8.63 6.31 -3.84
N ALA A 103 9.42 6.43 -2.77
CA ALA A 103 9.08 7.19 -1.57
C ALA A 103 10.06 8.33 -1.38
N VAL A 104 9.55 9.54 -1.17
CA VAL A 104 10.35 10.76 -1.06
C VAL A 104 10.33 11.22 0.39
N TYR A 105 11.48 11.09 1.04
CA TYR A 105 11.69 11.67 2.37
C TYR A 105 12.15 13.13 2.23
N GLN A 106 11.35 14.03 2.79
CA GLN A 106 11.70 15.43 2.88
C GLN A 106 11.92 15.79 4.33
N ASN A 107 12.89 16.68 4.57
CA ASN A 107 13.23 17.14 5.91
C ASN A 107 11.97 17.44 6.73
N PRO A 108 11.80 16.76 7.87
CA PRO A 108 10.56 16.76 8.61
C PRO A 108 10.27 18.12 9.22
N ASN A 109 8.98 18.43 9.28
CA ASN A 109 8.46 19.54 10.04
C ASN A 109 8.38 19.26 11.55
N THR A 110 9.01 18.18 12.03
CA THR A 110 8.94 17.71 13.41
C THR A 110 10.31 17.69 14.07
N ARG A 111 10.33 17.73 15.39
CA ARG A 111 11.57 17.60 16.20
C ARG A 111 12.10 16.16 16.26
N TRP A 112 11.31 15.20 15.76
CA TRP A 112 11.57 13.79 15.94
C TRP A 112 11.80 13.13 14.60
N TYR A 113 12.64 12.11 14.59
CA TYR A 113 12.76 11.23 13.44
C TYR A 113 11.43 10.49 13.23
N SER A 114 10.92 10.55 12.01
CA SER A 114 9.58 10.06 11.68
C SER A 114 9.58 8.76 10.89
N GLY A 115 10.75 8.24 10.52
CA GLY A 115 10.90 7.09 9.63
C GLY A 115 11.15 7.48 8.18
N ALA A 116 11.67 6.56 7.37
CA ALA A 116 11.84 6.72 5.93
C ALA A 116 11.66 5.37 5.23
N GLY A 117 10.72 5.29 4.29
CA GLY A 117 10.51 4.09 3.51
C GLY A 117 9.26 3.28 3.85
N ILE A 118 9.27 2.01 3.50
CA ILE A 118 8.17 1.08 3.77
C ILE A 118 8.38 0.48 5.16
N PHE A 119 7.92 1.18 6.19
CA PHE A 119 8.18 0.82 7.59
C PHE A 119 7.13 -0.11 8.20
N ARG A 120 6.13 -0.54 7.43
CA ARG A 120 5.12 -1.54 7.80
C ARG A 120 4.89 -2.53 6.67
N ASP A 121 4.02 -3.49 6.90
CA ASP A 121 3.75 -4.57 5.96
C ASP A 121 3.11 -4.08 4.65
N VAL A 122 3.40 -4.84 3.59
CA VAL A 122 2.76 -4.68 2.27
C VAL A 122 2.06 -5.98 1.93
N ASN A 123 0.77 -5.90 1.65
CA ASN A 123 -0.07 -7.05 1.39
C ASN A 123 -0.63 -7.01 -0.04
N LEU A 124 -0.43 -8.10 -0.78
CA LEU A 124 -1.08 -8.33 -2.06
C LEU A 124 -2.40 -9.07 -1.78
N ILE A 125 -3.51 -8.49 -2.18
CA ILE A 125 -4.86 -9.00 -1.93
C ILE A 125 -5.44 -9.42 -3.26
N GLN A 126 -5.80 -10.70 -3.39
CA GLN A 126 -6.53 -11.24 -4.55
C GLN A 126 -7.83 -11.87 -4.08
N LYS A 127 -8.96 -11.40 -4.60
CA LYS A 127 -10.30 -11.89 -4.27
C LYS A 127 -11.05 -12.20 -5.56
N GLN A 128 -11.78 -13.31 -5.60
CA GLN A 128 -12.66 -13.60 -6.74
C GLN A 128 -13.78 -12.57 -6.85
N LYS A 129 -14.06 -12.09 -8.05
CA LYS A 129 -15.09 -11.06 -8.30
C LYS A 129 -16.49 -11.45 -7.81
N MET A 130 -16.82 -12.75 -7.81
CA MET A 130 -18.14 -13.25 -7.38
C MET A 130 -18.41 -13.13 -5.86
N ILE A 131 -17.40 -12.79 -5.06
CA ILE A 131 -17.52 -12.72 -3.58
C ILE A 131 -17.42 -11.28 -3.06
N GLN A 132 -17.39 -10.28 -3.92
CA GLN A 132 -17.37 -8.89 -3.47
C GLN A 132 -18.76 -8.46 -2.99
N ILE A 133 -18.97 -8.52 -1.68
CA ILE A 133 -20.04 -7.74 -1.04
C ILE A 133 -19.42 -6.36 -0.74
N PRO A 134 -19.83 -5.28 -1.43
CA PRO A 134 -19.35 -3.94 -1.12
C PRO A 134 -19.66 -3.64 0.36
N GLU A 135 -18.71 -3.17 1.14
CA GLU A 135 -18.91 -2.83 2.55
C GLU A 135 -20.10 -1.87 2.76
N LYS A 136 -20.38 -1.04 1.78
CA LYS A 136 -21.51 -0.08 1.78
C LYS A 136 -22.87 -0.74 1.54
N GLU A 137 -22.94 -1.99 1.13
CA GLU A 137 -24.18 -2.70 0.82
C GLU A 137 -24.55 -3.79 1.85
N ILE A 138 -23.79 -3.94 2.92
CA ILE A 138 -24.16 -4.82 4.01
C ILE A 138 -25.36 -4.22 4.74
N ARG A 139 -26.56 -4.62 4.31
CA ARG A 139 -27.80 -4.28 5.00
C ARG A 139 -28.08 -5.34 6.05
N TYR A 140 -28.01 -4.96 7.30
CA TYR A 140 -28.42 -5.82 8.40
C TYR A 140 -29.95 -5.87 8.45
N ALA A 141 -30.54 -6.94 7.99
CA ALA A 141 -31.97 -7.21 8.22
C ALA A 141 -32.11 -7.90 9.58
N GLY A 142 -32.33 -7.12 10.61
CA GLY A 142 -32.56 -7.63 11.96
C GLY A 142 -33.98 -7.34 12.44
N LYS A 143 -34.70 -8.36 12.98
CA LYS A 143 -35.94 -8.15 13.69
C LYS A 143 -35.65 -7.98 15.18
N CYS A 144 -35.88 -6.79 15.71
CA CYS A 144 -35.75 -6.53 17.13
C CYS A 144 -36.96 -7.10 17.86
N ILE A 145 -36.78 -8.15 18.67
CA ILE A 145 -37.82 -8.72 19.50
C ILE A 145 -37.71 -8.07 20.89
N LYS A 146 -38.73 -7.28 21.28
CA LYS A 146 -38.81 -6.72 22.63
C LYS A 146 -39.21 -7.83 23.62
N HIS A 147 -38.27 -8.30 24.38
CA HIS A 147 -38.54 -9.07 25.58
C HIS A 147 -38.71 -8.15 26.77
N ARG A 148 -39.65 -8.44 27.64
CA ARG A 148 -40.05 -7.59 28.80
C ARG A 148 -38.91 -7.20 29.76
N ARG A 149 -37.68 -7.73 29.59
CA ARG A 149 -36.52 -7.40 30.44
C ARG A 149 -35.15 -7.28 29.76
N LYS A 150 -35.03 -7.56 28.45
CA LYS A 150 -33.77 -7.35 27.72
C LYS A 150 -34.05 -7.15 26.23
N LYS A 151 -33.46 -6.10 25.64
CA LYS A 151 -33.40 -5.93 24.17
C LYS A 151 -32.34 -6.89 23.62
N SER A 152 -32.74 -7.86 22.83
CA SER A 152 -31.79 -8.67 22.05
C SER A 152 -32.14 -8.55 20.58
N CYS A 153 -31.13 -8.30 19.74
CA CYS A 153 -31.26 -8.32 18.29
C CYS A 153 -30.69 -9.65 17.79
N ARG A 154 -31.44 -10.39 16.99
CA ARG A 154 -30.93 -11.53 16.21
C ARG A 154 -30.81 -11.10 14.78
N VAL A 155 -29.64 -11.28 14.25
CA VAL A 155 -29.34 -11.17 12.82
C VAL A 155 -29.60 -12.55 12.21
N LYS A 156 -30.38 -12.62 11.15
CA LYS A 156 -30.57 -13.82 10.33
C LYS A 156 -29.61 -13.76 9.15
#